data_d413618e15661d216bea3a0c0f17f72a
#
_entry.id   d413618e15661d216bea3a0c0f17f72a
#
_cell.length_a   1.000
_cell.length_b   1.000
_cell.length_c   1.000
_cell.angle_alpha   90.00
_cell.angle_beta   90.00
_cell.angle_gamma   90.00
#
_symmetry.space_group_name_H-M   'P 1'
#
loop_
_entity.id
_entity.type
_entity.pdbx_description
1 polymer ?
#
loop_
_entity_poly.entity_id
_entity_poly.type
_entity_poly.pdbx_seq_one_letter_code
_entity_poly.pdbx_strand_id
1 'polypeptide(L)'
;MDTLNYEVLAKSGYNGYILKNAPEKVLQFGEGNFLRAFVDYWFDLANEKADWNGKCVLVQPIAPGLAKMINEQEGLYTLYLRGSENGKKVDDKRVISSVSRCLNPYEEEGFKQMMDVAASDDLEIIVSNTTEAGIVYDPACKLEDVPASSFPGKLTQVLYHRYKAGKKGIIMLACELIDNNGKELLKCVNQYIDQWGLDDGFRKYVNEDCTFCGSLVDRIVPGRIRDPKEVAELEQKHGYADPLLDVGEVFGVWVIEGDTTLNDVLPFRKAGLESRVFVTPDMSPYKKRKVRILNGAHTGFVLGAYLAGFDIVRDCMHDATVLGYMNKMLLDEVVPILPLDQDDCKKFAAAVEDRFNNPFVNHELMSISLNSTSKWRARNMPSFLEYIEKNGKLPTCLTMSFAAYIAFYSNDVQELTDKGLVCKRAKGNEYTVSDDRWVLEFYNEHKNDDVPTLVHAVMTNEQMWGQDLTKVPGFEEATVKNLTNIRENGALAAYASCL
;
A
#
# COMPACT_ATOMS: atom_id res chain seq x y z
N MET A 1 -25.37 -23.65 -5.62
CA MET A 1 -25.31 -22.58 -6.63
C MET A 1 -24.12 -22.88 -7.52
N ASP A 2 -24.23 -22.64 -8.81
CA ASP A 2 -23.13 -22.92 -9.74
C ASP A 2 -22.00 -21.92 -9.57
N THR A 3 -20.76 -22.38 -9.72
CA THR A 3 -19.58 -21.53 -9.61
C THR A 3 -19.43 -20.65 -10.86
N LEU A 4 -19.02 -19.41 -10.69
CA LEU A 4 -18.79 -18.43 -11.76
C LEU A 4 -17.88 -19.00 -12.86
N ASN A 5 -18.34 -18.92 -14.08
CA ASN A 5 -17.63 -19.14 -15.33
C ASN A 5 -18.39 -18.41 -16.45
N TYR A 6 -17.90 -18.41 -17.69
CA TYR A 6 -18.56 -17.67 -18.77
C TYR A 6 -20.00 -18.14 -19.06
N GLU A 7 -20.29 -19.42 -18.93
CA GLU A 7 -21.64 -19.96 -19.17
C GLU A 7 -22.61 -19.52 -18.07
N VAL A 8 -22.18 -19.64 -16.80
CA VAL A 8 -22.97 -19.23 -15.62
C VAL A 8 -23.19 -17.71 -15.63
N LEU A 9 -22.15 -16.93 -15.96
CA LEU A 9 -22.24 -15.48 -16.05
C LEU A 9 -23.26 -15.04 -17.11
N ALA A 10 -23.27 -15.67 -18.27
CA ALA A 10 -24.23 -15.38 -19.33
C ALA A 10 -25.69 -15.58 -18.90
N LYS A 11 -25.94 -16.55 -18.00
CA LYS A 11 -27.28 -16.85 -17.45
C LYS A 11 -27.66 -15.94 -16.28
N SER A 12 -26.70 -15.26 -15.65
CA SER A 12 -26.92 -14.44 -14.45
C SER A 12 -27.55 -13.07 -14.72
N GLY A 13 -27.63 -12.68 -15.99
CA GLY A 13 -28.10 -11.35 -16.37
C GLY A 13 -27.07 -10.23 -16.15
N TYR A 14 -25.81 -10.55 -15.92
CA TYR A 14 -24.74 -9.55 -15.86
C TYR A 14 -24.59 -8.84 -17.21
N ASN A 15 -24.61 -7.51 -17.20
CA ASN A 15 -24.59 -6.65 -18.39
C ASN A 15 -23.36 -5.73 -18.46
N GLY A 16 -22.37 -5.94 -17.59
CA GLY A 16 -21.10 -5.21 -17.62
C GLY A 16 -20.15 -5.73 -18.72
N TYR A 17 -19.02 -5.05 -18.85
CA TYR A 17 -17.99 -5.42 -19.82
C TYR A 17 -17.41 -6.82 -19.56
N ILE A 18 -17.24 -7.60 -20.62
CA ILE A 18 -16.59 -8.93 -20.59
C ILE A 18 -15.78 -9.13 -21.88
N LEU A 19 -14.53 -9.52 -21.74
CA LEU A 19 -13.65 -9.94 -22.83
C LEU A 19 -13.33 -11.43 -22.69
N LYS A 20 -13.92 -12.29 -23.52
CA LYS A 20 -13.69 -13.73 -23.41
C LYS A 20 -12.36 -14.16 -23.99
N ASN A 21 -12.03 -13.70 -25.19
CA ASN A 21 -10.84 -14.13 -25.93
C ASN A 21 -10.02 -12.91 -26.33
N ALA A 22 -8.72 -12.95 -26.02
CA ALA A 22 -7.73 -11.96 -26.46
C ALA A 22 -6.33 -12.58 -26.36
N PRO A 23 -5.31 -12.00 -27.03
CA PRO A 23 -3.92 -12.40 -26.87
C PRO A 23 -3.43 -12.27 -25.42
N GLU A 24 -2.56 -13.17 -24.99
CA GLU A 24 -1.93 -13.13 -23.66
C GLU A 24 -0.73 -12.18 -23.68
N LYS A 25 -0.97 -10.94 -23.29
CA LYS A 25 0.02 -9.85 -23.36
C LYS A 25 0.78 -9.61 -22.07
N VAL A 26 0.29 -10.12 -20.95
CA VAL A 26 0.89 -9.95 -19.63
C VAL A 26 1.16 -11.30 -18.98
N LEU A 27 2.37 -11.48 -18.45
CA LEU A 27 2.73 -12.56 -17.54
C LEU A 27 2.86 -11.98 -16.13
N GLN A 28 2.04 -12.45 -15.20
CA GLN A 28 1.94 -11.86 -13.86
C GLN A 28 2.35 -12.85 -12.78
N PHE A 29 3.44 -12.56 -12.07
CA PHE A 29 3.87 -13.33 -10.90
C PHE A 29 3.14 -12.85 -9.64
N GLY A 30 2.16 -13.62 -9.22
CA GLY A 30 1.24 -13.35 -8.13
C GLY A 30 -0.21 -13.41 -8.59
N GLU A 31 -1.03 -14.15 -7.84
CA GLU A 31 -2.46 -14.38 -8.10
C GLU A 31 -3.32 -13.97 -6.90
N GLY A 32 -2.69 -13.33 -5.92
CA GLY A 32 -3.34 -12.92 -4.67
C GLY A 32 -4.34 -11.78 -4.86
N ASN A 33 -5.07 -11.48 -3.78
CA ASN A 33 -6.12 -10.46 -3.76
C ASN A 33 -5.62 -9.10 -4.27
N PHE A 34 -4.40 -8.69 -3.89
CA PHE A 34 -3.91 -7.36 -4.25
C PHE A 34 -3.81 -7.17 -5.77
N LEU A 35 -3.11 -8.06 -6.49
CA LEU A 35 -2.95 -7.92 -7.95
C LEU A 35 -4.30 -8.05 -8.68
N ARG A 36 -5.18 -8.94 -8.21
CA ARG A 36 -6.51 -9.13 -8.78
C ARG A 36 -7.41 -7.88 -8.62
N ALA A 37 -7.34 -7.22 -7.47
CA ALA A 37 -8.08 -5.97 -7.23
C ALA A 37 -7.35 -4.71 -7.73
N PHE A 38 -6.15 -4.83 -8.27
CA PHE A 38 -5.33 -3.70 -8.68
C PHE A 38 -4.89 -3.81 -10.14
N VAL A 39 -3.90 -4.64 -10.45
CA VAL A 39 -3.33 -4.73 -11.81
C VAL A 39 -4.34 -5.28 -12.81
N ASP A 40 -4.96 -6.41 -12.50
CA ASP A 40 -5.95 -7.05 -13.39
C ASP A 40 -7.16 -6.13 -13.63
N TYR A 41 -7.57 -5.37 -12.62
CA TYR A 41 -8.61 -4.34 -12.75
C TYR A 41 -8.22 -3.23 -13.72
N TRP A 42 -6.98 -2.72 -13.66
CA TRP A 42 -6.54 -1.66 -14.56
C TRP A 42 -6.46 -2.13 -16.01
N PHE A 43 -5.99 -3.36 -16.25
CA PHE A 43 -6.00 -3.96 -17.59
C PHE A 43 -7.42 -4.27 -18.09
N ASP A 44 -8.34 -4.66 -17.20
CA ASP A 44 -9.74 -4.87 -17.56
C ASP A 44 -10.41 -3.56 -18.00
N LEU A 45 -10.14 -2.45 -17.30
CA LEU A 45 -10.57 -1.12 -17.73
C LEU A 45 -9.91 -0.67 -19.04
N ALA A 46 -8.64 -0.99 -19.25
CA ALA A 46 -7.95 -0.68 -20.52
C ALA A 46 -8.56 -1.43 -21.70
N ASN A 47 -8.98 -2.68 -21.49
CA ASN A 47 -9.72 -3.43 -22.51
C ASN A 47 -11.05 -2.74 -22.85
N GLU A 48 -11.82 -2.33 -21.84
CA GLU A 48 -13.12 -1.70 -22.06
C GLU A 48 -13.01 -0.32 -22.70
N LYS A 49 -12.04 0.51 -22.24
CA LYS A 49 -12.00 1.93 -22.58
C LYS A 49 -11.06 2.26 -23.74
N ALA A 50 -10.11 1.39 -24.05
CA ALA A 50 -9.08 1.64 -25.06
C ALA A 50 -8.96 0.53 -26.11
N ASP A 51 -9.84 -0.47 -26.09
CA ASP A 51 -9.76 -1.67 -26.96
C ASP A 51 -8.34 -2.29 -26.96
N TRP A 52 -7.71 -2.34 -25.78
CA TRP A 52 -6.34 -2.87 -25.68
C TRP A 52 -6.23 -4.32 -26.14
N ASN A 53 -7.31 -5.08 -26.02
CA ASN A 53 -7.44 -6.45 -26.49
C ASN A 53 -6.31 -7.37 -25.98
N GLY A 54 -6.15 -7.45 -24.66
CA GLY A 54 -5.10 -8.22 -24.02
C GLY A 54 -5.56 -8.93 -22.76
N LYS A 55 -4.91 -10.05 -22.45
CA LYS A 55 -5.14 -10.82 -21.22
C LYS A 55 -3.88 -11.03 -20.40
N CYS A 56 -4.08 -11.30 -19.11
CA CYS A 56 -3.03 -11.61 -18.15
C CYS A 56 -3.02 -13.14 -17.91
N VAL A 57 -1.84 -13.73 -18.03
CA VAL A 57 -1.56 -15.07 -17.53
C VAL A 57 -0.96 -14.94 -16.15
N LEU A 58 -1.63 -15.47 -15.14
CA LEU A 58 -1.13 -15.45 -13.77
C LEU A 58 -0.19 -16.64 -13.53
N VAL A 59 0.82 -16.45 -12.71
CA VAL A 59 1.74 -17.50 -12.25
C VAL A 59 1.77 -17.47 -10.73
N GLN A 60 1.35 -18.56 -10.09
CA GLN A 60 1.48 -18.64 -8.63
C GLN A 60 2.96 -18.73 -8.21
N PRO A 61 3.42 -17.86 -7.30
CA PRO A 61 4.85 -17.74 -6.99
C PRO A 61 5.40 -18.84 -6.09
N ILE A 62 4.52 -19.56 -5.38
CA ILE A 62 4.85 -20.67 -4.45
C ILE A 62 3.97 -21.89 -4.76
N ALA A 63 4.36 -23.06 -4.27
CA ALA A 63 3.66 -24.31 -4.57
C ALA A 63 2.18 -24.33 -4.13
N PRO A 64 1.77 -23.86 -2.94
CA PRO A 64 0.37 -23.65 -2.62
C PRO A 64 -0.12 -22.34 -3.25
N GLY A 65 -1.25 -22.37 -3.97
CA GLY A 65 -1.80 -21.19 -4.63
C GLY A 65 -3.22 -21.39 -5.15
N LEU A 66 -3.68 -20.44 -5.96
CA LEU A 66 -5.05 -20.36 -6.44
C LEU A 66 -5.23 -20.84 -7.88
N ALA A 67 -4.18 -21.37 -8.54
CA ALA A 67 -4.23 -21.72 -9.96
C ALA A 67 -5.43 -22.60 -10.32
N LYS A 68 -5.69 -23.65 -9.55
CA LYS A 68 -6.83 -24.53 -9.78
C LYS A 68 -8.16 -23.77 -9.75
N MET A 69 -8.39 -22.98 -8.72
CA MET A 69 -9.64 -22.23 -8.52
C MET A 69 -9.84 -21.17 -9.61
N ILE A 70 -8.78 -20.46 -9.99
CA ILE A 70 -8.83 -19.46 -11.08
C ILE A 70 -9.18 -20.13 -12.41
N ASN A 71 -8.59 -21.29 -12.70
CA ASN A 71 -8.85 -22.01 -13.94
C ASN A 71 -10.26 -22.63 -13.97
N GLU A 72 -10.78 -23.11 -12.85
CA GLU A 72 -12.16 -23.59 -12.72
C GLU A 72 -13.18 -22.48 -13.00
N GLN A 73 -12.83 -21.22 -12.71
CA GLN A 73 -13.64 -20.03 -13.04
C GLN A 73 -13.29 -19.40 -14.40
N GLU A 74 -12.49 -20.07 -15.23
CA GLU A 74 -12.04 -19.56 -16.54
C GLU A 74 -11.40 -18.16 -16.48
N GLY A 75 -10.72 -17.84 -15.35
CA GLY A 75 -10.10 -16.54 -15.08
C GLY A 75 -11.05 -15.44 -14.58
N LEU A 76 -12.35 -15.71 -14.50
CA LEU A 76 -13.35 -14.75 -14.04
C LEU A 76 -13.40 -14.66 -12.52
N TYR A 77 -13.64 -13.48 -12.01
CA TYR A 77 -13.99 -13.25 -10.60
C TYR A 77 -14.70 -11.91 -10.42
N THR A 78 -15.50 -11.80 -9.39
CA THR A 78 -16.20 -10.57 -9.03
C THR A 78 -15.31 -9.71 -8.13
N LEU A 79 -15.11 -8.45 -8.53
CA LEU A 79 -14.46 -7.43 -7.73
C LEU A 79 -15.49 -6.41 -7.27
N TYR A 80 -15.51 -6.14 -5.96
CA TYR A 80 -16.18 -4.99 -5.39
C TYR A 80 -15.18 -3.88 -5.09
N LEU A 81 -15.42 -2.69 -5.62
CA LEU A 81 -14.72 -1.48 -5.19
C LEU A 81 -15.62 -0.73 -4.21
N ARG A 82 -15.19 -0.66 -2.95
CA ARG A 82 -15.98 -0.14 -1.84
C ARG A 82 -15.29 1.01 -1.15
N GLY A 83 -16.05 2.05 -0.79
CA GLY A 83 -15.49 3.16 -0.05
C GLY A 83 -16.36 4.42 -0.07
N SER A 84 -15.68 5.55 0.07
CA SER A 84 -16.22 6.88 -0.14
C SER A 84 -15.43 7.56 -1.27
N GLU A 85 -16.11 8.26 -2.13
CA GLU A 85 -15.52 9.12 -3.17
C GLU A 85 -16.33 10.41 -3.28
N ASN A 86 -15.67 11.57 -3.09
CA ASN A 86 -16.32 12.87 -3.01
C ASN A 86 -17.48 12.91 -1.99
N GLY A 87 -17.27 12.30 -0.82
CA GLY A 87 -18.25 12.22 0.27
C GLY A 87 -19.43 11.27 0.00
N LYS A 88 -19.42 10.52 -1.10
CA LYS A 88 -20.50 9.58 -1.44
C LYS A 88 -20.05 8.14 -1.25
N LYS A 89 -20.93 7.32 -0.68
CA LYS A 89 -20.72 5.87 -0.58
C LYS A 89 -20.65 5.25 -1.98
N VAL A 90 -19.62 4.47 -2.23
CA VAL A 90 -19.41 3.68 -3.45
C VAL A 90 -19.41 2.19 -3.09
N ASP A 91 -20.14 1.38 -3.84
CA ASP A 91 -20.20 -0.08 -3.74
C ASP A 91 -20.36 -0.65 -5.16
N ASP A 92 -19.31 -0.52 -5.95
CA ASP A 92 -19.30 -0.86 -7.37
C ASP A 92 -18.89 -2.32 -7.58
N LYS A 93 -19.72 -3.06 -8.30
CA LYS A 93 -19.50 -4.44 -8.70
C LYS A 93 -18.97 -4.50 -10.13
N ARG A 94 -17.89 -5.23 -10.34
CA ARG A 94 -17.37 -5.55 -11.66
C ARG A 94 -16.95 -7.03 -11.71
N VAL A 95 -17.29 -7.74 -12.79
CA VAL A 95 -16.67 -9.03 -13.08
C VAL A 95 -15.42 -8.77 -13.91
N ILE A 96 -14.29 -9.20 -13.40
CA ILE A 96 -13.00 -9.06 -14.07
C ILE A 96 -12.84 -10.18 -15.08
N SER A 97 -12.49 -9.80 -16.31
CA SER A 97 -12.30 -10.72 -17.43
C SER A 97 -10.93 -10.55 -18.12
N SER A 98 -10.04 -9.74 -17.55
CA SER A 98 -8.68 -9.54 -18.06
C SER A 98 -7.74 -10.73 -17.84
N VAL A 99 -8.09 -11.67 -16.97
CA VAL A 99 -7.30 -12.89 -16.71
C VAL A 99 -7.70 -13.99 -17.68
N SER A 100 -6.72 -14.67 -18.29
CA SER A 100 -6.96 -15.83 -19.15
C SER A 100 -6.92 -17.14 -18.35
N ARG A 101 -5.88 -17.34 -17.59
CA ARG A 101 -5.58 -18.55 -16.81
C ARG A 101 -4.53 -18.28 -15.76
N CYS A 102 -4.35 -19.24 -14.84
CA CYS A 102 -3.27 -19.23 -13.85
C CYS A 102 -2.43 -20.49 -13.98
N LEU A 103 -1.12 -20.34 -14.00
CA LEU A 103 -0.16 -21.43 -14.12
C LEU A 103 0.43 -21.78 -12.76
N ASN A 104 0.56 -23.08 -12.49
CA ASN A 104 1.34 -23.60 -11.37
C ASN A 104 2.70 -24.09 -11.89
N PRO A 105 3.78 -23.29 -11.77
CA PRO A 105 5.09 -23.67 -12.31
C PRO A 105 5.75 -24.82 -11.54
N TYR A 106 5.19 -25.25 -10.41
CA TYR A 106 5.67 -26.41 -9.64
C TYR A 106 5.14 -27.74 -10.18
N GLU A 107 4.27 -27.67 -11.20
CA GLU A 107 3.85 -28.79 -12.02
C GLU A 107 4.58 -28.72 -13.37
N GLU A 108 5.03 -29.86 -13.90
CA GLU A 108 5.82 -29.91 -15.14
C GLU A 108 5.11 -29.21 -16.31
N GLU A 109 3.83 -29.47 -16.49
CA GLU A 109 3.02 -28.83 -17.53
C GLU A 109 2.86 -27.31 -17.30
N GLY A 110 2.67 -26.87 -16.05
CA GLY A 110 2.57 -25.44 -15.70
C GLY A 110 3.88 -24.70 -15.95
N PHE A 111 5.03 -25.30 -15.64
CA PHE A 111 6.33 -24.74 -15.93
C PHE A 111 6.55 -24.62 -17.45
N LYS A 112 6.25 -25.67 -18.21
CA LYS A 112 6.33 -25.66 -19.67
C LYS A 112 5.46 -24.54 -20.25
N GLN A 113 4.20 -24.45 -19.84
CA GLN A 113 3.30 -23.38 -20.32
C GLN A 113 3.81 -21.99 -19.98
N MET A 114 4.43 -21.77 -18.82
CA MET A 114 5.07 -20.50 -18.47
C MET A 114 6.19 -20.16 -19.46
N MET A 115 7.01 -21.14 -19.87
CA MET A 115 8.06 -20.95 -20.88
C MET A 115 7.48 -20.71 -22.27
N ASP A 116 6.38 -21.38 -22.65
CA ASP A 116 5.69 -21.14 -23.91
C ASP A 116 5.14 -19.71 -23.99
N VAL A 117 4.56 -19.19 -22.91
CA VAL A 117 4.16 -17.77 -22.80
C VAL A 117 5.35 -16.83 -22.93
N ALA A 118 6.47 -17.15 -22.26
CA ALA A 118 7.70 -16.36 -22.38
C ALA A 118 8.21 -16.23 -23.82
N ALA A 119 8.05 -17.29 -24.63
CA ALA A 119 8.47 -17.32 -26.03
C ALA A 119 7.39 -16.77 -27.00
N SER A 120 6.24 -16.33 -26.52
CA SER A 120 5.18 -15.76 -27.36
C SER A 120 5.55 -14.37 -27.90
N ASP A 121 5.11 -14.09 -29.13
CA ASP A 121 5.21 -12.75 -29.73
C ASP A 121 4.20 -11.76 -29.14
N ASP A 122 3.09 -12.28 -28.58
CA ASP A 122 2.05 -11.46 -27.97
C ASP A 122 2.45 -10.89 -26.60
N LEU A 123 3.42 -11.51 -25.91
CA LEU A 123 3.83 -11.09 -24.58
C LEU A 123 4.59 -9.76 -24.63
N GLU A 124 4.05 -8.75 -23.96
CA GLU A 124 4.56 -7.37 -23.94
C GLU A 124 5.07 -6.95 -22.55
N ILE A 125 4.44 -7.46 -21.48
CA ILE A 125 4.64 -6.97 -20.10
C ILE A 125 4.78 -8.15 -19.14
N ILE A 126 5.68 -8.02 -18.16
CA ILE A 126 5.71 -8.89 -16.98
C ILE A 126 5.42 -8.03 -15.74
N VAL A 127 4.53 -8.48 -14.88
CA VAL A 127 4.17 -7.82 -13.63
C VAL A 127 4.51 -8.74 -12.45
N SER A 128 4.92 -8.18 -11.32
CA SER A 128 5.13 -8.96 -10.09
C SER A 128 4.61 -8.27 -8.84
N ASN A 129 4.10 -9.07 -7.92
CA ASN A 129 3.95 -8.73 -6.51
C ASN A 129 4.04 -10.02 -5.69
N THR A 130 5.24 -10.36 -5.30
CA THR A 130 5.60 -11.61 -4.61
C THR A 130 5.87 -11.39 -3.12
N THR A 131 5.28 -10.35 -2.53
CA THR A 131 5.47 -9.81 -1.19
C THR A 131 6.84 -9.10 -0.99
N GLU A 132 7.03 -8.44 0.16
CA GLU A 132 8.30 -7.75 0.50
C GLU A 132 9.50 -8.71 0.54
N ALA A 133 9.24 -10.00 0.81
CA ALA A 133 10.27 -11.05 0.87
C ALA A 133 10.54 -11.72 -0.50
N GLY A 134 9.81 -11.36 -1.56
CA GLY A 134 9.89 -12.06 -2.84
C GLY A 134 11.10 -11.67 -3.71
N ILE A 135 11.53 -10.41 -3.67
CA ILE A 135 12.69 -9.93 -4.43
C ILE A 135 13.97 -10.21 -3.62
N VAL A 136 14.38 -11.46 -3.60
CA VAL A 136 15.58 -11.92 -2.89
C VAL A 136 16.38 -12.85 -3.80
N TYR A 137 17.71 -12.63 -3.83
CA TYR A 137 18.66 -13.55 -4.47
C TYR A 137 18.89 -14.76 -3.56
N ASP A 138 18.65 -15.96 -4.12
CA ASP A 138 18.93 -17.24 -3.45
C ASP A 138 20.04 -17.97 -4.21
N PRO A 139 21.25 -18.10 -3.63
CA PRO A 139 22.37 -18.77 -4.30
C PRO A 139 22.17 -20.27 -4.50
N ALA A 140 21.14 -20.87 -3.87
CA ALA A 140 20.83 -22.28 -4.07
C ALA A 140 20.12 -22.56 -5.41
N CYS A 141 19.51 -21.54 -6.03
CA CYS A 141 18.81 -21.68 -7.31
C CYS A 141 19.76 -22.04 -8.45
N LYS A 142 19.34 -22.97 -9.29
CA LYS A 142 20.03 -23.39 -10.51
C LYS A 142 19.19 -23.09 -11.74
N LEU A 143 19.87 -22.90 -12.89
CA LEU A 143 19.18 -22.66 -14.15
C LEU A 143 18.24 -23.82 -14.55
N GLU A 144 18.62 -25.05 -14.20
CA GLU A 144 17.92 -26.30 -14.54
C GLU A 144 16.78 -26.64 -13.57
N ASP A 145 16.58 -25.85 -12.50
CA ASP A 145 15.48 -26.08 -11.56
C ASP A 145 14.10 -25.91 -12.26
N VAL A 146 13.12 -26.70 -11.83
CA VAL A 146 11.77 -26.69 -12.41
C VAL A 146 10.72 -26.50 -11.31
N PRO A 147 10.42 -25.24 -10.96
CA PRO A 147 11.11 -23.99 -11.27
C PRO A 147 12.25 -23.67 -10.27
N ALA A 148 13.02 -22.60 -10.55
CA ALA A 148 13.86 -22.00 -9.53
C ALA A 148 13.06 -21.63 -8.28
N SER A 149 13.61 -21.78 -7.07
CA SER A 149 12.89 -21.56 -5.81
C SER A 149 12.50 -20.08 -5.61
N SER A 150 13.40 -19.14 -5.91
CA SER A 150 13.14 -17.71 -5.79
C SER A 150 12.37 -17.13 -6.97
N PHE A 151 11.62 -16.05 -6.73
CA PHE A 151 10.96 -15.32 -7.83
C PHE A 151 11.96 -14.72 -8.83
N PRO A 152 13.03 -14.00 -8.42
CA PRO A 152 14.01 -13.49 -9.40
C PRO A 152 14.71 -14.60 -10.19
N GLY A 153 14.89 -15.78 -9.60
CA GLY A 153 15.40 -16.96 -10.31
C GLY A 153 14.44 -17.42 -11.40
N LYS A 154 13.15 -17.59 -11.10
CA LYS A 154 12.09 -17.90 -12.08
C LYS A 154 12.04 -16.87 -13.20
N LEU A 155 12.10 -15.58 -12.84
CA LEU A 155 12.12 -14.49 -13.81
C LEU A 155 13.36 -14.60 -14.73
N THR A 156 14.52 -14.89 -14.17
CA THR A 156 15.75 -15.05 -14.98
C THR A 156 15.61 -16.23 -15.95
N GLN A 157 15.01 -17.35 -15.52
CA GLN A 157 14.69 -18.48 -16.41
C GLN A 157 13.76 -18.06 -17.56
N VAL A 158 12.69 -17.31 -17.25
CA VAL A 158 11.72 -16.79 -18.24
C VAL A 158 12.41 -15.85 -19.24
N LEU A 159 13.20 -14.91 -18.77
CA LEU A 159 13.92 -13.95 -19.64
C LEU A 159 14.97 -14.65 -20.50
N TYR A 160 15.70 -15.62 -19.94
CA TYR A 160 16.68 -16.38 -20.69
C TYR A 160 16.04 -17.24 -21.79
N HIS A 161 14.92 -17.90 -21.46
CA HIS A 161 14.16 -18.66 -22.46
C HIS A 161 13.64 -17.74 -23.59
N ARG A 162 13.11 -16.57 -23.25
CA ARG A 162 12.65 -15.56 -24.22
C ARG A 162 13.80 -15.08 -25.12
N TYR A 163 14.97 -14.79 -24.55
CA TYR A 163 16.17 -14.40 -25.30
C TYR A 163 16.60 -15.50 -26.27
N LYS A 164 16.66 -16.75 -25.80
CA LYS A 164 17.04 -17.92 -26.64
C LYS A 164 16.03 -18.16 -27.77
N ALA A 165 14.76 -17.80 -27.58
CA ALA A 165 13.73 -17.84 -28.61
C ALA A 165 13.80 -16.65 -29.59
N GLY A 166 14.79 -15.75 -29.45
CA GLY A 166 14.97 -14.59 -30.31
C GLY A 166 13.88 -13.52 -30.20
N LYS A 167 13.21 -13.44 -29.06
CA LYS A 167 12.11 -12.48 -28.84
C LYS A 167 12.65 -11.13 -28.35
N LYS A 168 11.89 -10.07 -28.66
CA LYS A 168 12.21 -8.69 -28.23
C LYS A 168 12.28 -8.58 -26.72
N GLY A 169 12.99 -7.55 -26.22
CA GLY A 169 12.95 -7.13 -24.82
C GLY A 169 11.53 -6.86 -24.33
N ILE A 170 11.35 -6.83 -23.03
CA ILE A 170 10.04 -6.80 -22.37
C ILE A 170 10.01 -5.76 -21.25
N ILE A 171 8.83 -5.24 -20.96
CA ILE A 171 8.61 -4.29 -19.85
C ILE A 171 8.33 -5.07 -18.58
N MET A 172 9.13 -4.81 -17.52
CA MET A 172 8.96 -5.36 -16.19
C MET A 172 8.37 -4.30 -15.27
N LEU A 173 7.25 -4.61 -14.61
CA LEU A 173 6.57 -3.75 -13.64
C LEU A 173 6.58 -4.41 -12.26
N ALA A 174 7.53 -4.03 -11.40
CA ALA A 174 7.62 -4.54 -10.03
C ALA A 174 6.66 -3.77 -9.12
N CYS A 175 5.79 -4.49 -8.39
CA CYS A 175 4.78 -3.92 -7.49
C CYS A 175 5.00 -4.31 -6.02
N GLU A 176 6.12 -4.94 -5.67
CA GLU A 176 6.47 -5.31 -4.30
C GLU A 176 6.69 -4.05 -3.43
N LEU A 177 6.27 -4.10 -2.17
CA LEU A 177 6.34 -2.97 -1.24
C LEU A 177 7.75 -2.81 -0.62
N ILE A 178 8.77 -2.74 -1.47
CA ILE A 178 10.14 -2.45 -1.08
C ILE A 178 10.67 -1.23 -1.84
N ASP A 179 11.67 -0.58 -1.26
CA ASP A 179 12.31 0.58 -1.89
C ASP A 179 13.07 0.15 -3.15
N ASN A 180 12.91 0.93 -4.23
CA ASN A 180 13.57 0.68 -5.52
C ASN A 180 13.29 -0.73 -6.10
N ASN A 181 12.08 -1.23 -5.92
CA ASN A 181 11.67 -2.60 -6.29
C ASN A 181 12.14 -3.03 -7.68
N GLY A 182 11.99 -2.21 -8.71
CA GLY A 182 12.47 -2.52 -10.06
C GLY A 182 14.00 -2.64 -10.17
N LYS A 183 14.74 -1.78 -9.47
CA LYS A 183 16.22 -1.81 -9.45
C LYS A 183 16.74 -3.01 -8.67
N GLU A 184 16.12 -3.35 -7.54
CA GLU A 184 16.48 -4.53 -6.76
C GLU A 184 16.17 -5.82 -7.52
N LEU A 185 15.06 -5.86 -8.27
CA LEU A 185 14.73 -7.00 -9.13
C LEU A 185 15.78 -7.18 -10.24
N LEU A 186 16.15 -6.11 -10.95
CA LEU A 186 17.20 -6.14 -11.97
C LEU A 186 18.54 -6.59 -11.39
N LYS A 187 18.89 -6.13 -10.22
CA LYS A 187 20.11 -6.55 -9.50
C LYS A 187 20.12 -8.06 -9.23
N CYS A 188 19.00 -8.63 -8.73
CA CYS A 188 18.90 -10.07 -8.52
C CYS A 188 19.05 -10.86 -9.84
N VAL A 189 18.43 -10.40 -10.92
CA VAL A 189 18.58 -11.04 -12.25
C VAL A 189 20.04 -11.02 -12.71
N ASN A 190 20.75 -9.90 -12.56
CA ASN A 190 22.17 -9.82 -12.89
C ASN A 190 23.04 -10.75 -12.02
N GLN A 191 22.70 -10.94 -10.75
CA GLN A 191 23.38 -11.92 -9.88
C GLN A 191 23.21 -13.36 -10.41
N TYR A 192 22.02 -13.71 -10.93
CA TYR A 192 21.81 -15.02 -11.56
C TYR A 192 22.54 -15.16 -12.90
N ILE A 193 22.65 -14.09 -13.70
CA ILE A 193 23.46 -14.09 -14.91
C ILE A 193 24.91 -14.45 -14.57
N ASP A 194 25.47 -13.86 -13.52
CA ASP A 194 26.83 -14.16 -13.04
C ASP A 194 26.92 -15.59 -12.50
N GLN A 195 26.02 -15.99 -11.62
CA GLN A 195 26.04 -17.31 -10.97
C GLN A 195 25.89 -18.45 -11.98
N TRP A 196 24.99 -18.31 -12.95
CA TRP A 196 24.70 -19.34 -13.94
C TRP A 196 25.63 -19.28 -15.17
N GLY A 197 26.56 -18.32 -15.21
CA GLY A 197 27.52 -18.15 -16.30
C GLY A 197 26.85 -17.92 -17.66
N LEU A 198 25.78 -17.12 -17.67
CA LEU A 198 25.02 -16.83 -18.89
C LEU A 198 25.80 -15.86 -19.78
N ASP A 199 25.57 -15.94 -21.09
CA ASP A 199 26.37 -15.22 -22.08
C ASP A 199 26.17 -13.68 -22.06
N ASP A 200 27.16 -12.95 -22.59
CA ASP A 200 27.15 -11.49 -22.63
C ASP A 200 26.00 -10.92 -23.48
N GLY A 201 25.52 -11.67 -24.48
CA GLY A 201 24.37 -11.29 -25.28
C GLY A 201 23.10 -11.27 -24.46
N PHE A 202 22.93 -12.23 -23.55
CA PHE A 202 21.80 -12.22 -22.62
C PHE A 202 21.93 -11.08 -21.59
N ARG A 203 23.12 -10.82 -21.06
CA ARG A 203 23.36 -9.68 -20.18
C ARG A 203 22.97 -8.37 -20.86
N LYS A 204 23.38 -8.19 -22.12
CA LYS A 204 22.99 -7.02 -22.92
C LYS A 204 21.48 -6.95 -23.12
N TYR A 205 20.83 -8.07 -23.46
CA TYR A 205 19.39 -8.16 -23.62
C TYR A 205 18.64 -7.71 -22.34
N VAL A 206 19.06 -8.18 -21.17
CA VAL A 206 18.43 -7.82 -19.89
C VAL A 206 18.61 -6.34 -19.56
N ASN A 207 19.79 -5.77 -19.79
CA ASN A 207 20.11 -4.42 -19.33
C ASN A 207 19.84 -3.31 -20.37
N GLU A 208 19.73 -3.65 -21.66
CA GLU A 208 19.53 -2.67 -22.73
C GLU A 208 18.19 -2.85 -23.49
N ASP A 209 17.76 -4.09 -23.73
CA ASP A 209 16.55 -4.37 -24.50
C ASP A 209 15.31 -4.51 -23.61
N CYS A 210 15.46 -5.01 -22.36
CA CYS A 210 14.38 -5.06 -21.37
C CYS A 210 14.32 -3.76 -20.58
N THR A 211 13.11 -3.40 -20.13
CA THR A 211 12.89 -2.21 -19.30
C THR A 211 12.40 -2.63 -17.91
N PHE A 212 13.20 -2.39 -16.88
CA PHE A 212 12.82 -2.67 -15.49
C PHE A 212 12.29 -1.40 -14.83
N CYS A 213 10.99 -1.35 -14.59
CA CYS A 213 10.32 -0.25 -13.93
C CYS A 213 10.04 -0.59 -12.46
N GLY A 214 10.38 0.35 -11.57
CA GLY A 214 9.83 0.33 -10.23
C GLY A 214 8.42 0.89 -10.21
N SER A 215 7.66 0.62 -9.17
CA SER A 215 6.37 1.26 -9.01
C SER A 215 5.96 1.49 -7.57
N LEU A 216 5.14 2.52 -7.39
CA LEU A 216 4.41 2.81 -6.17
C LEU A 216 2.96 2.44 -6.40
N VAL A 217 2.47 1.47 -5.65
CA VAL A 217 1.08 1.04 -5.66
C VAL A 217 0.35 1.58 -4.44
N ASP A 218 -0.86 2.07 -4.62
CA ASP A 218 -1.68 2.61 -3.54
C ASP A 218 -3.16 2.27 -3.72
N ARG A 219 -3.58 1.19 -3.12
CA ARG A 219 -4.95 0.73 -2.91
C ARG A 219 -4.98 -0.15 -1.69
N ILE A 220 -5.94 0.05 -0.79
CA ILE A 220 -6.20 -0.89 0.29
C ILE A 220 -7.08 -2.01 -0.28
N VAL A 221 -6.62 -3.26 -0.12
CA VAL A 221 -7.34 -4.44 -0.57
C VAL A 221 -7.56 -5.35 0.64
N PRO A 222 -8.74 -5.25 1.29
CA PRO A 222 -9.11 -6.15 2.38
C PRO A 222 -9.18 -7.62 1.94
N GLY A 223 -9.39 -7.84 0.65
CA GLY A 223 -9.46 -9.15 0.06
C GLY A 223 -10.83 -9.80 0.22
N ARG A 224 -10.85 -11.11 0.37
CA ARG A 224 -12.08 -11.91 0.43
C ARG A 224 -12.97 -11.51 1.61
N ILE A 225 -14.26 -11.40 1.35
CA ILE A 225 -15.28 -11.21 2.39
C ILE A 225 -15.30 -12.44 3.30
N ARG A 226 -15.23 -12.23 4.62
CA ARG A 226 -15.14 -13.30 5.62
C ARG A 226 -16.47 -13.63 6.28
N ASP A 227 -17.44 -12.70 6.23
CA ASP A 227 -18.78 -12.94 6.80
C ASP A 227 -19.58 -13.89 5.90
N PRO A 228 -19.92 -15.11 6.37
CA PRO A 228 -20.66 -16.07 5.57
C PRO A 228 -22.08 -15.59 5.19
N LYS A 229 -22.68 -14.71 5.98
CA LYS A 229 -24.01 -14.15 5.67
C LYS A 229 -23.92 -13.20 4.50
N GLU A 230 -22.94 -12.28 4.53
CA GLU A 230 -22.72 -11.34 3.43
C GLU A 230 -22.37 -12.09 2.14
N VAL A 231 -21.52 -13.13 2.21
CA VAL A 231 -21.20 -13.97 1.05
C VAL A 231 -22.46 -14.60 0.48
N ALA A 232 -23.30 -15.22 1.31
CA ALA A 232 -24.54 -15.87 0.85
C ALA A 232 -25.53 -14.87 0.22
N GLU A 233 -25.66 -13.67 0.78
CA GLU A 233 -26.50 -12.61 0.23
C GLU A 233 -25.99 -12.13 -1.15
N LEU A 234 -24.67 -11.97 -1.29
CA LEU A 234 -24.06 -11.60 -2.56
C LEU A 234 -24.22 -12.68 -3.61
N GLU A 235 -23.97 -13.95 -3.28
CA GLU A 235 -24.17 -15.09 -4.18
C GLU A 235 -25.62 -15.17 -4.66
N GLN A 236 -26.59 -15.00 -3.75
CA GLN A 236 -28.00 -14.97 -4.11
C GLN A 236 -28.32 -13.79 -5.07
N LYS A 237 -27.77 -12.61 -4.80
CA LYS A 237 -27.91 -11.41 -5.65
C LYS A 237 -27.28 -11.60 -7.03
N HIS A 238 -26.15 -12.31 -7.11
CA HIS A 238 -25.43 -12.54 -8.36
C HIS A 238 -26.03 -13.66 -9.19
N GLY A 239 -26.66 -14.64 -8.56
CA GLY A 239 -27.11 -15.88 -9.21
C GLY A 239 -25.97 -16.90 -9.44
N TYR A 240 -24.80 -16.72 -8.81
CA TYR A 240 -23.65 -17.63 -8.87
C TYR A 240 -22.81 -17.56 -7.60
N ALA A 241 -22.09 -18.63 -7.29
CA ALA A 241 -21.05 -18.66 -6.27
C ALA A 241 -19.72 -18.17 -6.84
N ASP A 242 -18.97 -17.39 -6.04
CA ASP A 242 -17.66 -16.89 -6.45
C ASP A 242 -16.65 -16.99 -5.29
N PRO A 243 -15.96 -18.12 -5.16
CA PRO A 243 -14.90 -18.30 -4.16
C PRO A 243 -13.69 -17.39 -4.34
N LEU A 244 -13.53 -16.75 -5.51
CA LEU A 244 -12.50 -15.76 -5.80
C LEU A 244 -12.96 -14.31 -5.61
N LEU A 245 -14.22 -14.08 -5.20
CA LEU A 245 -14.73 -12.73 -4.94
C LEU A 245 -13.73 -11.92 -4.10
N ASP A 246 -13.42 -10.73 -4.58
CA ASP A 246 -12.42 -9.86 -3.99
C ASP A 246 -12.99 -8.47 -3.69
N VAL A 247 -12.41 -7.78 -2.73
CA VAL A 247 -12.79 -6.42 -2.35
C VAL A 247 -11.57 -5.54 -2.28
N GLY A 248 -11.62 -4.40 -2.98
CA GLY A 248 -10.68 -3.31 -2.89
C GLY A 248 -11.36 -2.01 -2.50
N GLU A 249 -10.60 -1.03 -2.01
CA GLU A 249 -11.13 0.33 -1.88
C GLU A 249 -11.32 0.97 -3.28
N VAL A 250 -12.25 1.92 -3.39
CA VAL A 250 -12.51 2.65 -4.64
C VAL A 250 -11.29 3.46 -5.08
N PHE A 251 -10.52 4.00 -4.14
CA PHE A 251 -9.28 4.70 -4.43
C PHE A 251 -8.22 3.73 -5.01
N GLY A 252 -7.47 4.20 -6.00
CA GLY A 252 -6.34 3.45 -6.53
C GLY A 252 -5.44 4.34 -7.36
N VAL A 253 -4.12 4.25 -7.12
CA VAL A 253 -3.08 4.95 -7.90
C VAL A 253 -1.89 4.01 -8.11
N TRP A 254 -1.44 3.94 -9.35
CA TRP A 254 -0.23 3.21 -9.75
C TRP A 254 0.75 4.16 -10.42
N VAL A 255 1.81 4.53 -9.71
CA VAL A 255 2.90 5.36 -10.24
C VAL A 255 4.03 4.43 -10.68
N ILE A 256 4.37 4.47 -11.95
CA ILE A 256 5.42 3.65 -12.56
C ILE A 256 6.64 4.53 -12.81
N GLU A 257 7.81 4.12 -12.29
CA GLU A 257 9.06 4.83 -12.51
C GLU A 257 9.73 4.32 -13.79
N GLY A 258 9.86 5.19 -14.78
CA GLY A 258 10.45 4.84 -16.07
C GLY A 258 10.48 6.01 -17.05
N ASP A 259 10.90 5.73 -18.27
CA ASP A 259 10.85 6.73 -19.35
C ASP A 259 9.40 7.09 -19.68
N THR A 260 9.10 8.36 -19.79
CA THR A 260 7.73 8.87 -20.02
C THR A 260 7.13 8.43 -21.35
N THR A 261 7.94 7.99 -22.32
CA THR A 261 7.46 7.40 -23.58
C THR A 261 6.65 6.12 -23.34
N LEU A 262 6.86 5.42 -22.22
CA LEU A 262 6.05 4.26 -21.82
C LEU A 262 4.58 4.60 -21.59
N ASN A 263 4.22 5.86 -21.35
CA ASN A 263 2.81 6.29 -21.30
C ASN A 263 2.07 6.08 -22.63
N ASP A 264 2.79 6.04 -23.75
CA ASP A 264 2.21 5.81 -25.07
C ASP A 264 2.23 4.31 -25.46
N VAL A 265 3.07 3.51 -24.78
CA VAL A 265 3.19 2.06 -24.96
C VAL A 265 2.16 1.33 -24.07
N LEU A 266 2.07 1.71 -22.80
CA LEU A 266 1.10 1.15 -21.87
C LEU A 266 -0.31 1.67 -22.20
N PRO A 267 -1.36 0.86 -22.00
CA PRO A 267 -2.70 1.19 -22.49
C PRO A 267 -3.44 2.26 -21.67
N PHE A 268 -2.93 2.65 -20.53
CA PHE A 268 -3.67 3.38 -19.51
C PHE A 268 -3.99 4.82 -19.90
N ARG A 269 -3.06 5.53 -20.59
CA ARG A 269 -3.32 6.89 -21.12
C ARG A 269 -4.46 6.87 -22.15
N LYS A 270 -4.43 5.91 -23.09
CA LYS A 270 -5.51 5.75 -24.08
C LYS A 270 -6.86 5.42 -23.43
N ALA A 271 -6.85 4.76 -22.31
CA ALA A 271 -8.05 4.43 -21.54
C ALA A 271 -8.57 5.61 -20.69
N GLY A 272 -7.92 6.77 -20.71
CA GLY A 272 -8.29 7.94 -19.87
C GLY A 272 -8.00 7.71 -18.39
N LEU A 273 -7.01 6.88 -18.07
CA LEU A 273 -6.64 6.50 -16.70
C LEU A 273 -5.38 7.21 -16.19
N GLU A 274 -4.87 8.20 -16.92
CA GLU A 274 -3.60 8.89 -16.61
C GLU A 274 -3.58 9.61 -15.26
N SER A 275 -4.73 9.90 -14.67
CA SER A 275 -4.81 10.43 -13.30
C SER A 275 -4.63 9.35 -12.22
N ARG A 276 -4.72 8.08 -12.59
CA ARG A 276 -4.66 6.91 -11.71
C ARG A 276 -3.47 6.00 -11.99
N VAL A 277 -3.11 5.84 -13.27
CA VAL A 277 -1.99 4.99 -13.70
C VAL A 277 -1.13 5.77 -14.69
N PHE A 278 0.09 6.07 -14.31
CA PHE A 278 0.98 6.89 -15.15
C PHE A 278 2.46 6.58 -14.90
N VAL A 279 3.28 6.91 -15.90
CA VAL A 279 4.73 6.77 -15.84
C VAL A 279 5.38 8.14 -15.57
N THR A 280 6.35 8.14 -14.66
CA THR A 280 7.17 9.31 -14.30
C THR A 280 8.65 8.91 -14.24
N PRO A 281 9.60 9.80 -14.57
CA PRO A 281 11.03 9.49 -14.43
C PRO A 281 11.50 9.40 -12.98
N ASP A 282 10.74 9.95 -12.05
CA ASP A 282 11.01 9.90 -10.60
C ASP A 282 9.70 9.78 -9.82
N MET A 283 9.54 8.69 -9.08
CA MET A 283 8.36 8.46 -8.23
C MET A 283 8.54 8.95 -6.79
N SER A 284 9.73 9.41 -6.42
CA SER A 284 10.04 9.84 -5.04
C SER A 284 9.10 10.92 -4.50
N PRO A 285 8.70 11.95 -5.29
CA PRO A 285 7.74 12.96 -4.82
C PRO A 285 6.38 12.37 -4.49
N TYR A 286 5.89 11.40 -5.25
CA TYR A 286 4.61 10.73 -5.02
C TYR A 286 4.67 9.83 -3.78
N LYS A 287 5.79 9.13 -3.56
CA LYS A 287 6.05 8.39 -2.34
C LYS A 287 6.08 9.34 -1.13
N LYS A 288 6.78 10.46 -1.24
CA LYS A 288 6.83 11.51 -0.21
C LYS A 288 5.41 12.02 0.08
N ARG A 289 4.60 12.33 -0.95
CA ARG A 289 3.20 12.74 -0.80
C ARG A 289 2.38 11.72 0.00
N LYS A 290 2.43 10.43 -0.38
CA LYS A 290 1.71 9.37 0.32
C LYS A 290 2.12 9.27 1.80
N VAL A 291 3.43 9.24 2.07
CA VAL A 291 3.95 9.13 3.44
C VAL A 291 3.56 10.33 4.29
N ARG A 292 3.69 11.55 3.75
CA ARG A 292 3.45 12.79 4.50
C ARG A 292 1.97 13.09 4.69
N ILE A 293 1.13 12.89 3.68
CA ILE A 293 -0.30 13.18 3.76
C ILE A 293 -1.05 12.01 4.40
N LEU A 294 -1.04 10.81 3.80
CA LEU A 294 -1.85 9.70 4.29
C LEU A 294 -1.32 9.12 5.60
N ASN A 295 -0.05 8.71 5.59
CA ASN A 295 0.53 8.08 6.78
C ASN A 295 0.80 9.11 7.88
N GLY A 296 1.17 10.33 7.50
CA GLY A 296 1.37 11.45 8.41
C GLY A 296 0.08 11.90 9.08
N ALA A 297 -1.05 11.91 8.37
CA ALA A 297 -2.35 12.20 8.97
C ALA A 297 -2.69 11.20 10.09
N HIS A 298 -2.65 9.89 9.79
CA HIS A 298 -2.87 8.86 10.81
C HIS A 298 -1.98 9.07 12.04
N THR A 299 -0.67 9.24 11.83
CA THR A 299 0.29 9.44 12.93
C THR A 299 0.03 10.73 13.68
N GLY A 300 -0.48 11.77 13.00
CA GLY A 300 -0.70 13.09 13.58
C GLY A 300 -1.96 13.22 14.45
N PHE A 301 -3.04 12.47 14.14
CA PHE A 301 -4.29 12.66 14.91
C PHE A 301 -4.72 11.43 15.73
N VAL A 302 -4.35 10.20 15.33
CA VAL A 302 -4.93 8.98 15.89
C VAL A 302 -4.72 8.83 17.40
N LEU A 303 -3.54 9.16 17.91
CA LEU A 303 -3.22 8.95 19.32
C LEU A 303 -4.01 9.89 20.24
N GLY A 304 -4.11 11.17 19.89
CA GLY A 304 -4.93 12.12 20.63
C GLY A 304 -6.43 11.84 20.49
N ALA A 305 -6.89 11.43 19.29
CA ALA A 305 -8.28 11.02 19.10
C ALA A 305 -8.63 9.80 19.95
N TYR A 306 -7.71 8.83 20.08
CA TYR A 306 -7.92 7.70 20.97
C TYR A 306 -8.06 8.15 22.42
N LEU A 307 -7.19 9.03 22.90
CA LEU A 307 -7.30 9.61 24.26
C LEU A 307 -8.58 10.43 24.45
N ALA A 308 -9.11 11.04 23.38
CA ALA A 308 -10.40 11.75 23.38
C ALA A 308 -11.62 10.83 23.46
N GLY A 309 -11.43 9.52 23.26
CA GLY A 309 -12.49 8.52 23.42
C GLY A 309 -13.01 7.90 22.13
N PHE A 310 -12.37 8.18 20.98
CA PHE A 310 -12.68 7.52 19.71
C PHE A 310 -11.97 6.16 19.64
N ASP A 311 -12.55 5.22 18.90
CA ASP A 311 -11.99 3.88 18.73
C ASP A 311 -11.68 3.54 17.26
N ILE A 312 -12.40 4.13 16.29
CA ILE A 312 -12.20 3.90 14.86
C ILE A 312 -12.03 5.21 14.08
N VAL A 313 -11.26 5.13 12.98
CA VAL A 313 -10.92 6.29 12.13
C VAL A 313 -12.17 6.99 11.59
N ARG A 314 -13.17 6.24 11.13
CA ARG A 314 -14.39 6.82 10.55
C ARG A 314 -15.13 7.72 11.53
N ASP A 315 -15.22 7.34 12.80
CA ASP A 315 -15.90 8.16 13.80
C ASP A 315 -15.15 9.48 14.04
N CYS A 316 -13.82 9.48 13.92
CA CYS A 316 -13.02 10.71 13.93
C CYS A 316 -13.36 11.65 12.78
N MET A 317 -13.68 11.11 11.60
CA MET A 317 -14.08 11.91 10.43
C MET A 317 -15.48 12.52 10.57
N HIS A 318 -16.30 12.03 11.49
CA HIS A 318 -17.62 12.59 11.81
C HIS A 318 -17.59 13.59 12.99
N ASP A 319 -16.44 13.78 13.64
CA ASP A 319 -16.26 14.78 14.67
C ASP A 319 -15.62 16.06 14.09
N ALA A 320 -16.28 17.19 14.22
CA ALA A 320 -15.84 18.46 13.64
C ALA A 320 -14.48 18.93 14.15
N THR A 321 -14.12 18.61 15.41
CA THR A 321 -12.84 19.01 16.02
C THR A 321 -11.71 18.16 15.48
N VAL A 322 -11.87 16.83 15.49
CA VAL A 322 -10.82 15.93 15.02
C VAL A 322 -10.59 16.08 13.51
N LEU A 323 -11.66 16.15 12.73
CA LEU A 323 -11.57 16.39 11.28
C LEU A 323 -10.95 17.76 10.97
N GLY A 324 -11.40 18.81 11.67
CA GLY A 324 -10.85 20.17 11.52
C GLY A 324 -9.36 20.23 11.84
N TYR A 325 -8.93 19.57 12.92
CA TYR A 325 -7.53 19.47 13.31
C TYR A 325 -6.70 18.74 12.26
N MET A 326 -7.15 17.57 11.78
CA MET A 326 -6.48 16.81 10.74
C MET A 326 -6.35 17.63 9.45
N ASN A 327 -7.43 18.26 9.00
CA ASN A 327 -7.43 19.06 7.78
C ASN A 327 -6.52 20.28 7.88
N LYS A 328 -6.51 20.98 9.03
CA LYS A 328 -5.59 22.10 9.26
C LYS A 328 -4.14 21.64 9.24
N MET A 329 -3.81 20.55 9.92
CA MET A 329 -2.47 19.95 9.87
C MET A 329 -2.05 19.63 8.45
N LEU A 330 -2.92 19.01 7.66
CA LEU A 330 -2.59 18.63 6.28
C LEU A 330 -2.49 19.84 5.36
N LEU A 331 -3.49 20.72 5.35
CA LEU A 331 -3.62 21.77 4.34
C LEU A 331 -2.74 23.00 4.64
N ASP A 332 -2.50 23.32 5.92
CA ASP A 332 -1.74 24.49 6.31
C ASP A 332 -0.27 24.17 6.64
N GLU A 333 0.03 22.94 7.06
CA GLU A 333 1.37 22.61 7.57
C GLU A 333 2.11 21.58 6.71
N VAL A 334 1.42 20.59 6.12
CA VAL A 334 2.07 19.51 5.36
C VAL A 334 2.06 19.77 3.86
N VAL A 335 0.91 20.04 3.26
CA VAL A 335 0.77 20.24 1.80
C VAL A 335 1.67 21.38 1.30
N PRO A 336 1.75 22.55 1.95
CA PRO A 336 2.53 23.68 1.44
C PRO A 336 4.05 23.44 1.33
N ILE A 337 4.57 22.40 2.00
CA ILE A 337 6.01 22.08 1.99
C ILE A 337 6.37 20.93 1.02
N LEU A 338 5.39 20.30 0.39
CA LEU A 338 5.65 19.19 -0.53
C LEU A 338 6.15 19.67 -1.89
N PRO A 339 7.11 18.95 -2.52
CA PRO A 339 7.72 19.33 -3.81
C PRO A 339 6.87 18.85 -5.01
N LEU A 340 5.54 18.99 -4.92
CA LEU A 340 4.59 18.62 -5.95
C LEU A 340 3.61 19.77 -6.20
N ASP A 341 2.84 19.68 -7.27
CA ASP A 341 1.75 20.59 -7.54
C ASP A 341 0.80 20.66 -6.34
N GLN A 342 0.49 21.87 -5.89
CA GLN A 342 -0.28 22.10 -4.67
C GLN A 342 -1.72 21.67 -4.81
N ASP A 343 -2.31 21.81 -6.01
CA ASP A 343 -3.70 21.38 -6.24
C ASP A 343 -3.78 19.85 -6.30
N ASP A 344 -2.77 19.18 -6.82
CA ASP A 344 -2.66 17.73 -6.79
C ASP A 344 -2.51 17.20 -5.35
N CYS A 345 -1.68 17.86 -4.53
CA CYS A 345 -1.56 17.52 -3.10
C CYS A 345 -2.86 17.73 -2.32
N LYS A 346 -3.61 18.81 -2.59
CA LYS A 346 -4.92 19.06 -1.98
C LYS A 346 -5.96 18.02 -2.39
N LYS A 347 -6.00 17.65 -3.68
CA LYS A 347 -6.86 16.56 -4.16
C LYS A 347 -6.53 15.24 -3.49
N PHE A 348 -5.23 14.96 -3.30
CA PHE A 348 -4.81 13.76 -2.58
C PHE A 348 -5.20 13.79 -1.10
N ALA A 349 -5.10 14.95 -0.42
CA ALA A 349 -5.56 15.11 0.96
C ALA A 349 -7.08 14.90 1.08
N ALA A 350 -7.88 15.43 0.15
CA ALA A 350 -9.32 15.17 0.10
C ALA A 350 -9.63 13.68 -0.14
N ALA A 351 -8.89 13.02 -1.01
CA ALA A 351 -9.04 11.58 -1.21
C ALA A 351 -8.65 10.78 0.04
N VAL A 352 -7.70 11.23 0.84
CA VAL A 352 -7.33 10.61 2.14
C VAL A 352 -8.48 10.76 3.14
N GLU A 353 -9.15 11.91 3.21
CA GLU A 353 -10.34 12.10 4.04
C GLU A 353 -11.45 11.11 3.63
N ASP A 354 -11.74 10.98 2.34
CA ASP A 354 -12.70 9.99 1.82
C ASP A 354 -12.32 8.56 2.21
N ARG A 355 -11.03 8.20 2.11
CA ARG A 355 -10.53 6.86 2.50
C ARG A 355 -10.71 6.59 3.98
N PHE A 356 -10.50 7.59 4.83
CA PHE A 356 -10.69 7.50 6.28
C PHE A 356 -12.18 7.40 6.64
N ASN A 357 -13.04 8.01 5.86
CA ASN A 357 -14.50 7.95 6.01
C ASN A 357 -15.13 6.72 5.34
N ASN A 358 -14.36 5.66 5.05
CA ASN A 358 -14.86 4.47 4.37
C ASN A 358 -15.93 3.75 5.21
N PRO A 359 -17.20 3.66 4.75
CA PRO A 359 -18.29 3.07 5.51
C PRO A 359 -18.23 1.54 5.62
N PHE A 360 -17.34 0.90 4.88
CA PHE A 360 -17.18 -0.56 4.89
C PHE A 360 -16.02 -1.06 5.76
N VAL A 361 -15.23 -0.15 6.33
CA VAL A 361 -14.04 -0.49 7.12
C VAL A 361 -14.13 0.15 8.51
N ASN A 362 -14.04 -0.66 9.54
CA ASN A 362 -13.83 -0.21 10.91
C ASN A 362 -12.33 -0.26 11.22
N HIS A 363 -11.59 0.78 10.80
CA HIS A 363 -10.16 0.85 11.04
C HIS A 363 -9.90 1.32 12.48
N GLU A 364 -9.49 0.39 13.34
CA GLU A 364 -9.24 0.66 14.75
C GLU A 364 -8.03 1.56 14.95
N LEU A 365 -8.17 2.62 15.77
CA LEU A 365 -7.08 3.53 16.10
C LEU A 365 -5.92 2.80 16.78
N MET A 366 -6.21 1.79 17.61
CA MET A 366 -5.18 0.99 18.28
C MET A 366 -4.34 0.16 17.30
N SER A 367 -4.90 -0.31 16.20
CA SER A 367 -4.11 -1.00 15.15
C SER A 367 -3.13 -0.06 14.45
N ILE A 368 -3.45 1.22 14.39
CA ILE A 368 -2.60 2.27 13.82
C ILE A 368 -1.52 2.72 14.83
N SER A 369 -1.81 2.65 16.11
CA SER A 369 -0.92 3.15 17.18
C SER A 369 0.38 2.37 17.36
N LEU A 370 0.50 1.18 16.77
CA LEU A 370 1.68 0.33 16.88
C LEU A 370 2.94 1.05 16.39
N ASN A 371 4.04 0.99 17.17
CA ASN A 371 5.34 1.56 16.83
C ASN A 371 5.26 3.07 16.47
N SER A 372 4.50 3.85 17.24
CA SER A 372 4.27 5.26 16.92
C SER A 372 5.52 6.14 17.08
N THR A 373 6.51 5.71 17.86
CA THR A 373 7.81 6.41 17.97
C THR A 373 8.51 6.46 16.61
N SER A 374 8.76 5.33 16.01
CA SER A 374 9.40 5.24 14.68
C SER A 374 8.53 5.85 13.59
N LYS A 375 7.20 5.72 13.68
CA LYS A 375 6.27 6.34 12.74
C LYS A 375 6.28 7.86 12.80
N TRP A 376 6.27 8.45 13.98
CA TRP A 376 6.34 9.92 14.12
C TRP A 376 7.66 10.46 13.56
N ARG A 377 8.77 9.79 13.89
CA ARG A 377 10.10 10.11 13.36
C ARG A 377 10.14 10.06 11.84
N ALA A 378 9.57 9.02 11.22
CA ALA A 378 9.68 8.82 9.79
C ALA A 378 8.66 9.63 8.96
N ARG A 379 7.48 9.94 9.52
CA ARG A 379 6.34 10.50 8.79
C ARG A 379 6.11 11.98 9.09
N ASN A 380 6.13 12.37 10.37
CA ASN A 380 5.75 13.72 10.83
C ASN A 380 6.95 14.62 11.13
N MET A 381 8.02 14.10 11.75
CA MET A 381 9.21 14.88 12.07
C MET A 381 9.83 15.57 10.84
N PRO A 382 9.97 14.90 9.67
CA PRO A 382 10.47 15.60 8.49
C PRO A 382 9.56 16.75 8.02
N SER A 383 8.21 16.58 8.10
CA SER A 383 7.29 17.67 7.79
C SER A 383 7.40 18.81 8.79
N PHE A 384 7.54 18.49 10.07
CA PHE A 384 7.74 19.46 11.14
C PHE A 384 9.00 20.31 10.91
N LEU A 385 10.14 19.68 10.62
CA LEU A 385 11.41 20.38 10.41
C LEU A 385 11.39 21.20 9.11
N GLU A 386 10.91 20.65 7.99
CA GLU A 386 10.79 21.36 6.71
C GLU A 386 9.83 22.57 6.82
N TYR A 387 8.77 22.46 7.62
CA TYR A 387 7.87 23.59 7.86
C TYR A 387 8.58 24.74 8.60
N ILE A 388 9.38 24.42 9.63
CA ILE A 388 10.14 25.42 10.38
C ILE A 388 11.19 26.10 9.50
N GLU A 389 11.92 25.31 8.71
CA GLU A 389 12.91 25.81 7.76
C GLU A 389 12.29 26.81 6.78
N LYS A 390 11.11 26.49 6.27
CA LYS A 390 10.40 27.32 5.28
C LYS A 390 9.75 28.56 5.90
N ASN A 391 9.18 28.45 7.09
CA ASN A 391 8.29 29.46 7.66
C ASN A 391 8.88 30.21 8.87
N GLY A 392 9.99 29.75 9.46
CA GLY A 392 10.63 30.37 10.62
C GLY A 392 9.81 30.31 11.92
N LYS A 393 8.81 29.41 11.99
CA LYS A 393 7.93 29.24 13.15
C LYS A 393 7.50 27.78 13.31
N LEU A 394 7.08 27.41 14.51
CA LEU A 394 6.56 26.07 14.78
C LEU A 394 5.20 25.84 14.09
N PRO A 395 4.96 24.66 13.47
CA PRO A 395 3.64 24.24 13.01
C PRO A 395 2.77 23.87 14.22
N THR A 396 1.59 24.45 14.32
CA THR A 396 0.71 24.32 15.50
C THR A 396 0.22 22.89 15.71
N CYS A 397 -0.32 22.28 14.63
CA CYS A 397 -0.92 20.95 14.72
C CYS A 397 0.15 19.84 14.80
N LEU A 398 1.26 19.94 14.06
CA LEU A 398 2.34 18.96 14.17
C LEU A 398 3.02 19.02 15.55
N THR A 399 3.14 20.22 16.17
CA THR A 399 3.61 20.37 17.55
C THR A 399 2.65 19.71 18.55
N MET A 400 1.34 19.90 18.37
CA MET A 400 0.31 19.25 19.18
C MET A 400 0.32 17.72 18.98
N SER A 401 0.56 17.24 17.76
CA SER A 401 0.64 15.79 17.49
C SER A 401 1.79 15.12 18.26
N PHE A 402 2.90 15.82 18.43
CA PHE A 402 4.03 15.34 19.25
C PHE A 402 3.67 15.25 20.73
N ALA A 403 3.00 16.28 21.25
CA ALA A 403 2.50 16.26 22.63
C ALA A 403 1.45 15.13 22.83
N ALA A 404 0.57 14.90 21.85
CA ALA A 404 -0.40 13.82 21.90
C ALA A 404 0.27 12.42 21.84
N TYR A 405 1.38 12.29 21.11
CA TYR A 405 2.21 11.09 21.13
C TYR A 405 2.75 10.83 22.55
N ILE A 406 3.37 11.83 23.18
CA ILE A 406 3.88 11.70 24.55
C ILE A 406 2.74 11.38 25.53
N ALA A 407 1.60 12.06 25.40
CA ALA A 407 0.42 11.79 26.22
C ALA A 407 -0.03 10.34 26.13
N PHE A 408 -0.12 9.79 24.91
CA PHE A 408 -0.57 8.41 24.69
C PHE A 408 0.37 7.37 25.34
N TYR A 409 1.67 7.60 25.34
CA TYR A 409 2.67 6.70 25.96
C TYR A 409 2.81 6.88 27.47
N SER A 410 2.30 7.99 28.03
CA SER A 410 2.49 8.34 29.43
C SER A 410 1.18 8.56 30.21
N ASN A 411 0.01 8.19 29.62
CA ASN A 411 -1.27 8.46 30.28
C ASN A 411 -1.63 7.40 31.31
N ASP A 412 -1.50 7.76 32.58
CA ASP A 412 -1.78 6.88 33.74
C ASP A 412 -1.18 5.48 33.56
N VAL A 413 0.16 5.43 33.46
CA VAL A 413 0.92 4.19 33.25
C VAL A 413 0.79 3.29 34.48
N GLN A 414 0.29 2.08 34.28
CA GLN A 414 0.07 1.08 35.32
C GLN A 414 1.29 0.16 35.47
N GLU A 415 1.57 -0.62 34.45
CA GLU A 415 2.65 -1.59 34.48
C GLU A 415 3.23 -1.86 33.08
N LEU A 416 4.45 -2.36 33.06
CA LEU A 416 5.10 -2.86 31.86
C LEU A 416 5.04 -4.40 31.85
N THR A 417 4.32 -4.94 30.85
CA THR A 417 4.14 -6.40 30.66
C THR A 417 4.93 -6.90 29.46
N ASP A 418 4.92 -8.21 29.22
CA ASP A 418 5.50 -8.80 27.99
C ASP A 418 4.72 -8.38 26.73
N LYS A 419 3.45 -7.99 26.88
CA LYS A 419 2.58 -7.56 25.78
C LYS A 419 2.73 -6.07 25.43
N GLY A 420 3.27 -5.26 26.33
CA GLY A 420 3.42 -3.82 26.17
C GLY A 420 3.26 -3.04 27.45
N LEU A 421 3.17 -1.71 27.33
CA LEU A 421 2.99 -0.79 28.43
C LEU A 421 1.50 -0.55 28.66
N VAL A 422 0.96 -0.97 29.81
CA VAL A 422 -0.44 -0.79 30.18
C VAL A 422 -0.68 0.61 30.71
N CYS A 423 -1.59 1.31 30.04
CA CYS A 423 -2.01 2.67 30.37
C CYS A 423 -3.54 2.75 30.53
N LYS A 424 -4.08 3.86 31.06
CA LYS A 424 -5.53 4.07 31.17
C LYS A 424 -5.98 5.32 30.45
N ARG A 425 -7.15 5.25 29.80
CA ARG A 425 -7.88 6.42 29.30
C ARG A 425 -8.58 7.17 30.46
N ALA A 426 -8.96 8.41 30.20
CA ALA A 426 -9.69 9.24 31.18
C ALA A 426 -10.96 8.59 31.76
N LYS A 427 -11.61 7.67 31.06
CA LYS A 427 -12.78 6.88 31.53
C LYS A 427 -12.38 5.61 32.29
N GLY A 428 -11.10 5.40 32.59
CA GLY A 428 -10.59 4.25 33.33
C GLY A 428 -10.41 2.97 32.51
N ASN A 429 -10.68 2.99 31.21
CA ASN A 429 -10.44 1.84 30.34
C ASN A 429 -8.93 1.67 30.10
N GLU A 430 -8.44 0.47 30.35
CA GLU A 430 -7.05 0.11 30.06
C GLU A 430 -6.81 -0.07 28.57
N TYR A 431 -5.60 0.31 28.15
CA TYR A 431 -5.09 0.00 26.81
C TYR A 431 -3.60 -0.34 26.89
N THR A 432 -3.13 -1.10 25.92
CA THR A 432 -1.73 -1.53 25.88
C THR A 432 -1.01 -0.85 24.73
N VAL A 433 0.01 -0.04 25.06
CA VAL A 433 0.92 0.55 24.08
C VAL A 433 1.90 -0.51 23.60
N SER A 434 2.03 -0.68 22.30
CA SER A 434 2.98 -1.61 21.66
C SER A 434 4.00 -0.82 20.84
N ASP A 435 5.26 -0.97 21.22
CA ASP A 435 6.42 -0.38 20.53
C ASP A 435 7.67 -1.23 20.82
N ASP A 436 8.82 -0.83 20.32
CA ASP A 436 10.10 -1.42 20.69
C ASP A 436 10.25 -1.48 22.21
N ARG A 437 10.75 -2.60 22.73
CA ARG A 437 10.83 -2.84 24.19
C ARG A 437 11.53 -1.72 24.93
N TRP A 438 12.64 -1.22 24.43
CA TRP A 438 13.40 -0.14 25.04
C TRP A 438 12.63 1.18 25.14
N VAL A 439 11.72 1.47 24.20
CA VAL A 439 10.82 2.63 24.25
C VAL A 439 9.83 2.48 25.40
N LEU A 440 9.24 1.30 25.52
CA LEU A 440 8.27 1.01 26.59
C LEU A 440 8.93 1.06 27.98
N GLU A 441 10.15 0.56 28.11
CA GLU A 441 10.97 0.66 29.34
C GLU A 441 11.24 2.11 29.67
N PHE A 442 11.64 2.93 28.70
CA PHE A 442 11.84 4.37 28.89
C PHE A 442 10.59 5.05 29.49
N TYR A 443 9.40 4.85 28.89
CA TYR A 443 8.18 5.47 29.43
C TYR A 443 7.76 4.90 30.79
N ASN A 444 8.04 3.65 31.08
CA ASN A 444 7.79 3.07 32.40
C ASN A 444 8.73 3.66 33.48
N GLU A 445 10.00 3.94 33.14
CA GLU A 445 10.96 4.60 34.03
C GLU A 445 10.54 6.04 34.36
N HIS A 446 10.01 6.77 33.35
CA HIS A 446 9.59 8.17 33.44
C HIS A 446 8.13 8.38 33.85
N LYS A 447 7.39 7.32 34.26
CA LYS A 447 5.95 7.39 34.53
C LYS A 447 5.52 8.31 35.64
N ASN A 448 6.43 8.62 36.56
CA ASN A 448 6.18 9.51 37.71
C ASN A 448 6.75 10.92 37.54
N ASP A 449 7.37 11.21 36.41
CA ASP A 449 7.95 12.52 36.15
C ASP A 449 6.86 13.57 35.93
N ASP A 450 7.16 14.80 36.30
CA ASP A 450 6.33 15.94 35.93
C ASP A 450 6.42 16.21 34.43
N VAL A 451 5.50 17.04 33.91
CA VAL A 451 5.41 17.28 32.46
C VAL A 451 6.71 17.85 31.89
N PRO A 452 7.35 18.89 32.46
CA PRO A 452 8.60 19.40 31.93
C PRO A 452 9.72 18.36 31.90
N THR A 453 9.89 17.61 32.99
CA THR A 453 10.93 16.55 33.08
C THR A 453 10.73 15.45 32.05
N LEU A 454 9.51 14.96 31.90
CA LEU A 454 9.18 13.94 30.89
C LEU A 454 9.43 14.45 29.46
N VAL A 455 8.95 15.67 29.15
CA VAL A 455 9.13 16.25 27.81
C VAL A 455 10.61 16.41 27.50
N HIS A 456 11.40 16.93 28.46
CA HIS A 456 12.84 17.06 28.27
C HIS A 456 13.53 15.71 28.01
N ALA A 457 13.21 14.69 28.81
CA ALA A 457 13.77 13.35 28.64
C ALA A 457 13.41 12.73 27.28
N VAL A 458 12.16 12.90 26.82
CA VAL A 458 11.72 12.42 25.50
C VAL A 458 12.46 13.16 24.38
N MET A 459 12.55 14.48 24.45
CA MET A 459 13.10 15.30 23.37
C MET A 459 14.62 15.20 23.22
N THR A 460 15.36 14.97 24.32
CA THR A 460 16.80 14.72 24.30
C THR A 460 17.19 13.31 23.89
N ASN A 461 16.22 12.39 23.76
CA ASN A 461 16.49 11.00 23.42
C ASN A 461 16.84 10.85 21.92
N GLU A 462 18.13 10.91 21.59
CA GLU A 462 18.61 10.78 20.22
C GLU A 462 18.38 9.37 19.61
N GLN A 463 18.22 8.33 20.43
CA GLN A 463 17.87 7.01 19.94
C GLN A 463 16.44 7.00 19.33
N MET A 464 15.50 7.74 19.93
CA MET A 464 14.15 7.91 19.40
C MET A 464 14.16 8.74 18.11
N TRP A 465 14.83 9.90 18.13
CA TRP A 465 14.64 10.94 17.10
C TRP A 465 15.80 11.11 16.12
N GLY A 466 16.96 10.51 16.40
CA GLY A 466 18.18 10.69 15.61
C GLY A 466 18.87 12.03 15.84
N GLN A 467 18.31 12.88 16.69
CA GLN A 467 18.83 14.19 17.09
C GLN A 467 18.19 14.66 18.39
N ASP A 468 18.80 15.64 19.02
CA ASP A 468 18.27 16.34 20.20
C ASP A 468 17.23 17.39 19.74
N LEU A 469 15.94 17.13 19.97
CA LEU A 469 14.83 18.00 19.57
C LEU A 469 14.71 19.27 20.43
N THR A 470 15.37 19.37 21.60
CA THR A 470 15.43 20.61 22.40
C THR A 470 16.22 21.72 21.69
N LYS A 471 17.01 21.36 20.68
CA LYS A 471 17.72 22.33 19.83
C LYS A 471 16.79 23.09 18.88
N VAL A 472 15.54 22.64 18.70
CA VAL A 472 14.55 23.37 17.91
C VAL A 472 13.95 24.51 18.76
N PRO A 473 14.16 25.78 18.38
CA PRO A 473 13.73 26.91 19.21
C PRO A 473 12.24 26.90 19.54
N GLY A 474 11.90 26.98 20.82
CA GLY A 474 10.54 27.05 21.33
C GLY A 474 9.75 25.73 21.30
N PHE A 475 10.34 24.65 20.78
CA PHE A 475 9.61 23.39 20.63
C PHE A 475 9.37 22.69 21.96
N GLU A 476 10.33 22.73 22.88
CA GLU A 476 10.20 22.14 24.20
C GLU A 476 9.09 22.84 25.00
N GLU A 477 9.12 24.18 25.07
CA GLU A 477 8.11 24.98 25.79
C GLU A 477 6.71 24.77 25.20
N ALA A 478 6.60 24.73 23.88
CA ALA A 478 5.33 24.47 23.19
C ALA A 478 4.83 23.05 23.47
N THR A 479 5.70 22.05 23.52
CA THR A 479 5.35 20.67 23.84
C THR A 479 4.90 20.52 25.29
N VAL A 480 5.59 21.15 26.24
CA VAL A 480 5.18 21.19 27.64
C VAL A 480 3.79 21.81 27.79
N LYS A 481 3.55 22.98 27.17
CA LYS A 481 2.24 23.63 27.17
C LYS A 481 1.13 22.73 26.60
N ASN A 482 1.40 22.10 25.48
CA ASN A 482 0.41 21.23 24.81
C ASN A 482 0.12 19.94 25.60
N LEU A 483 1.16 19.31 26.16
CA LEU A 483 0.96 18.11 27.00
C LEU A 483 0.21 18.44 28.29
N THR A 484 0.50 19.59 28.90
CA THR A 484 -0.26 20.11 30.07
C THR A 484 -1.72 20.31 29.69
N ASN A 485 -2.01 20.95 28.55
CA ASN A 485 -3.37 21.16 28.05
C ASN A 485 -4.12 19.83 27.84
N ILE A 486 -3.45 18.81 27.23
CA ILE A 486 -4.05 17.48 27.07
C ILE A 486 -4.39 16.84 28.42
N ARG A 487 -3.49 16.94 29.40
CA ARG A 487 -3.70 16.32 30.73
C ARG A 487 -4.79 17.03 31.56
N GLU A 488 -4.88 18.36 31.47
CA GLU A 488 -5.84 19.14 32.27
C GLU A 488 -7.23 19.23 31.63
N ASN A 489 -7.29 19.41 30.31
CA ASN A 489 -8.53 19.72 29.59
C ASN A 489 -9.01 18.57 28.66
N GLY A 490 -8.18 17.54 28.48
CA GLY A 490 -8.44 16.43 27.57
C GLY A 490 -7.97 16.68 26.13
N ALA A 491 -7.72 15.60 25.42
CA ALA A 491 -7.14 15.65 24.08
C ALA A 491 -8.06 16.34 23.03
N LEU A 492 -9.39 16.22 23.16
CA LEU A 492 -10.33 16.89 22.24
C LEU A 492 -10.28 18.42 22.39
N ALA A 493 -10.24 18.92 23.64
CA ALA A 493 -10.12 20.34 23.90
C ALA A 493 -8.74 20.88 23.44
N ALA A 494 -7.69 20.08 23.59
CA ALA A 494 -6.37 20.42 23.08
C ALA A 494 -6.36 20.53 21.55
N TYR A 495 -7.00 19.62 20.83
CA TYR A 495 -7.17 19.71 19.37
C TYR A 495 -7.98 20.94 18.97
N ALA A 496 -9.08 21.25 19.67
CA ALA A 496 -9.88 22.44 19.43
C ALA A 496 -9.05 23.73 19.59
N SER A 497 -8.07 23.76 20.51
CA SER A 497 -7.20 24.93 20.70
C SER A 497 -6.23 25.18 19.55
N CYS A 498 -6.09 24.24 18.62
CA CYS A 498 -5.29 24.40 17.40
C CYS A 498 -6.07 25.03 16.24
N LEU A 499 -7.40 25.02 16.31
CA LEU A 499 -8.29 25.53 15.25
C LEU A 499 -8.44 27.05 15.31
#